data_6a6c93f1287cd2b207e61fa9e78b4c60
#
_entry.id   6a6c93f1287cd2b207e61fa9e78b4c60
#
_cell.length_a   1.000
_cell.length_b   1.000
_cell.length_c   1.000
_cell.angle_alpha   90.00
_cell.angle_beta   90.00
_cell.angle_gamma   90.00
#
_symmetry.space_group_name_H-M   'P 1'
#
loop_
_entity.id
_entity.type
_entity.pdbx_description
1 polymer ?
#
loop_
_entity_poly.entity_id
_entity_poly.type
_entity_poly.pdbx_seq_one_letter_code
_entity_poly.pdbx_strand_id
1 'polypeptide(L)'
;KKTQFFLTALLAVVFHLISTFPLLGNLAEGQNFSIMEVASLMSVMIAILATLAMLRVNTMWFVLPIVYCFSIINLIYATFLPSHIIQLLNQNTSMLFHIGLSIFAYAVCCIATLYAIQLVWLDRRLKSKKMTFSPMVPPLMTVERHFFRLLVSGEVLMTFTLISGTFHLVNAMTP
;
A
#
# COMPACT_ATOMS: atom_id res chain seq x y z
N LYS A 1 8.01 24.91 -1.69
CA LYS A 1 8.57 23.58 -2.06
C LYS A 1 7.69 22.41 -1.58
N LYS A 2 7.24 22.37 -0.30
CA LYS A 2 6.37 21.29 0.21
C LYS A 2 5.03 21.22 -0.53
N THR A 3 4.40 22.35 -0.79
CA THR A 3 3.11 22.42 -1.49
C THR A 3 3.22 21.95 -2.94
N GLN A 4 4.28 22.33 -3.64
CA GLN A 4 4.51 21.89 -5.03
C GLN A 4 4.70 20.37 -5.10
N PHE A 5 5.49 19.82 -4.19
CA PHE A 5 5.69 18.36 -4.11
C PHE A 5 4.38 17.63 -3.79
N PHE A 6 3.57 18.16 -2.85
CA PHE A 6 2.28 17.58 -2.55
C PHE A 6 1.32 17.61 -3.76
N LEU A 7 1.30 18.72 -4.51
CA LEU A 7 0.48 18.81 -5.71
C LEU A 7 0.92 17.83 -6.79
N THR A 8 2.24 17.65 -7.00
CA THR A 8 2.74 16.64 -7.95
C THR A 8 2.43 15.22 -7.49
N ALA A 9 2.53 14.94 -6.19
CA ALA A 9 2.16 13.65 -5.62
C ALA A 9 0.66 13.37 -5.77
N LEU A 10 -0.18 14.35 -5.51
CA LEU A 10 -1.63 14.23 -5.69
C LEU A 10 -1.98 13.98 -7.16
N LEU A 11 -1.35 14.72 -8.08
CA LEU A 11 -1.55 14.53 -9.51
C LEU A 11 -1.16 13.12 -9.95
N ALA A 12 -0.03 12.60 -9.47
CA ALA A 12 0.42 11.23 -9.77
C ALA A 12 -0.58 10.19 -9.26
N VAL A 13 -1.12 10.36 -8.05
CA VAL A 13 -2.18 9.48 -7.51
C VAL A 13 -3.44 9.53 -8.35
N VAL A 14 -3.87 10.72 -8.79
CA VAL A 14 -5.05 10.88 -9.64
C VAL A 14 -4.85 10.15 -10.99
N PHE A 15 -3.72 10.32 -11.65
CA PHE A 15 -3.42 9.59 -12.89
C PHE A 15 -3.38 8.08 -12.69
N HIS A 16 -2.82 7.62 -11.57
CA HIS A 16 -2.78 6.21 -11.24
C HIS A 16 -4.19 5.65 -10.97
N LEU A 17 -5.05 6.41 -10.27
CA LEU A 17 -6.47 6.06 -10.08
C LEU A 17 -7.24 5.98 -11.39
N ILE A 18 -7.04 6.93 -12.30
CA ILE A 18 -7.68 6.91 -13.63
C ILE A 18 -7.24 5.66 -14.40
N SER A 19 -5.96 5.31 -14.35
CA SER A 19 -5.42 4.11 -15.00
C SER A 19 -5.98 2.80 -14.42
N THR A 20 -6.29 2.77 -13.12
CA THR A 20 -6.84 1.59 -12.44
C THR A 20 -8.36 1.57 -12.38
N PHE A 21 -9.04 2.62 -12.84
CA PHE A 21 -10.49 2.72 -12.81
C PHE A 21 -11.21 1.58 -13.55
N PRO A 22 -10.77 1.13 -14.74
CA PRO A 22 -11.37 -0.04 -15.40
C PRO A 22 -11.28 -1.32 -14.57
N LEU A 23 -10.20 -1.50 -13.81
CA LEU A 23 -10.02 -2.66 -12.92
C LEU A 23 -11.04 -2.66 -11.78
N LEU A 24 -11.38 -1.49 -11.23
CA LEU A 24 -12.41 -1.36 -10.20
C LEU A 24 -13.80 -1.69 -10.76
N GLY A 25 -14.10 -1.33 -12.01
CA GLY A 25 -15.32 -1.72 -12.71
C GLY A 25 -15.41 -3.23 -12.87
N ASN A 26 -14.36 -3.87 -13.36
CA ASN A 26 -14.28 -5.33 -13.51
C ASN A 26 -14.45 -6.06 -12.16
N LEU A 27 -13.90 -5.49 -11.09
CA LEU A 27 -14.08 -6.01 -9.73
C LEU A 27 -15.56 -5.97 -9.30
N ALA A 28 -16.24 -4.84 -9.54
CA ALA A 28 -17.63 -4.65 -9.18
C ALA A 28 -18.58 -5.56 -10.00
N GLU A 29 -18.22 -5.89 -11.24
CA GLU A 29 -18.97 -6.78 -12.12
C GLU A 29 -18.65 -8.28 -11.90
N GLY A 30 -17.72 -8.61 -10.99
CA GLY A 30 -17.33 -9.98 -10.68
C GLY A 30 -16.53 -10.67 -11.78
N GLN A 31 -15.84 -9.89 -12.62
CA GLN A 31 -15.01 -10.43 -13.71
C GLN A 31 -13.70 -11.01 -13.21
N ASN A 32 -13.03 -11.75 -14.10
CA ASN A 32 -11.76 -12.41 -13.79
C ASN A 32 -10.65 -11.43 -13.41
N PHE A 33 -9.90 -11.77 -12.37
CA PHE A 33 -8.76 -10.99 -11.88
C PHE A 33 -7.43 -11.68 -12.16
N SER A 34 -6.43 -10.89 -12.54
CA SER A 34 -5.04 -11.34 -12.61
C SER A 34 -4.26 -10.88 -11.38
N ILE A 35 -3.16 -11.59 -11.07
CA ILE A 35 -2.23 -11.17 -9.99
C ILE A 35 -1.71 -9.74 -10.24
N MET A 36 -1.47 -9.37 -11.49
CA MET A 36 -0.95 -8.05 -11.86
C MET A 36 -1.96 -6.94 -11.58
N GLU A 37 -3.26 -7.22 -11.79
CA GLU A 37 -4.34 -6.30 -11.46
C GLU A 37 -4.47 -6.09 -9.95
N VAL A 38 -4.37 -7.16 -9.16
CA VAL A 38 -4.34 -7.06 -7.70
C VAL A 38 -3.12 -6.25 -7.23
N ALA A 39 -1.94 -6.49 -7.81
CA ALA A 39 -0.73 -5.73 -7.51
C ALA A 39 -0.87 -4.24 -7.87
N SER A 40 -1.54 -3.93 -8.98
CA SER A 40 -1.84 -2.55 -9.38
C SER A 40 -2.79 -1.86 -8.40
N LEU A 41 -3.87 -2.51 -7.99
CA LEU A 41 -4.79 -2.01 -6.97
C LEU A 41 -4.08 -1.79 -5.63
N MET A 42 -3.22 -2.73 -5.23
CA MET A 42 -2.40 -2.61 -4.03
C MET A 42 -1.44 -1.42 -4.11
N SER A 43 -0.78 -1.22 -5.24
CA SER A 43 0.15 -0.10 -5.42
C SER A 43 -0.55 1.26 -5.38
N VAL A 44 -1.74 1.38 -5.94
CA VAL A 44 -2.60 2.57 -5.82
C VAL A 44 -3.00 2.82 -4.37
N MET A 45 -3.40 1.79 -3.64
CA MET A 45 -3.77 1.92 -2.23
C MET A 45 -2.59 2.40 -1.38
N ILE A 46 -1.40 1.84 -1.60
CA ILE A 46 -0.17 2.28 -0.93
C ILE A 46 0.13 3.75 -1.26
N ALA A 47 0.02 4.14 -2.53
CA ALA A 47 0.27 5.52 -2.96
C ALA A 47 -0.72 6.51 -2.33
N ILE A 48 -2.00 6.17 -2.26
CA ILE A 48 -3.04 6.99 -1.60
C ILE A 48 -2.72 7.14 -0.11
N LEU A 49 -2.49 6.03 0.59
CA LEU A 49 -2.23 6.04 2.04
C LEU A 49 -0.96 6.83 2.37
N ALA A 50 0.12 6.62 1.62
CA ALA A 50 1.38 7.33 1.81
C ALA A 50 1.22 8.84 1.55
N THR A 51 0.48 9.23 0.51
CA THR A 51 0.23 10.64 0.18
C THR A 51 -0.64 11.33 1.22
N LEU A 52 -1.69 10.66 1.71
CA LEU A 52 -2.53 11.16 2.80
C LEU A 52 -1.75 11.26 4.12
N ALA A 53 -0.94 10.25 4.43
CA ALA A 53 -0.12 10.25 5.63
C ALA A 53 0.93 11.38 5.62
N MET A 54 1.42 11.81 4.45
CA MET A 54 2.32 12.95 4.31
C MET A 54 1.73 14.26 4.87
N LEU A 55 0.41 14.42 4.85
CA LEU A 55 -0.26 15.61 5.41
C LEU A 55 -0.08 15.73 6.92
N ARG A 56 0.04 14.60 7.61
CA ARG A 56 0.14 14.52 9.07
C ARG A 56 1.53 14.14 9.58
N VAL A 57 2.33 13.48 8.74
CA VAL A 57 3.57 12.83 9.14
C VAL A 57 4.72 13.30 8.27
N ASN A 58 5.55 14.21 8.82
CA ASN A 58 6.70 14.78 8.10
C ASN A 58 7.75 13.72 7.69
N THR A 59 7.79 12.56 8.33
CA THR A 59 8.73 11.48 8.01
C THR A 59 8.41 10.77 6.69
N MET A 60 7.19 10.93 6.15
CA MET A 60 6.76 10.35 4.87
C MET A 60 7.54 10.84 3.65
N TRP A 61 8.19 12.00 3.72
CA TRP A 61 8.99 12.54 2.62
C TRP A 61 10.05 11.57 2.11
N PHE A 62 10.61 10.76 3.00
CA PHE A 62 11.62 9.78 2.66
C PHE A 62 11.02 8.53 2.00
N VAL A 63 9.83 8.14 2.40
CA VAL A 63 9.16 6.91 1.95
C VAL A 63 8.47 7.10 0.57
N LEU A 64 7.95 8.30 0.31
CA LEU A 64 7.18 8.60 -0.90
C LEU A 64 7.89 8.29 -2.23
N PRO A 65 9.16 8.66 -2.46
CA PRO A 65 9.84 8.32 -3.72
C PRO A 65 9.90 6.82 -3.96
N ILE A 66 10.09 6.02 -2.90
CA ILE A 66 10.13 4.55 -3.00
C ILE A 66 8.75 4.00 -3.38
N VAL A 67 7.69 4.53 -2.74
CA VAL A 67 6.30 4.15 -3.05
C VAL A 67 5.95 4.45 -4.50
N TYR A 68 6.31 5.63 -5.01
CA TYR A 68 6.02 6.00 -6.40
C TYR A 68 6.84 5.20 -7.40
N CYS A 69 8.11 4.92 -7.13
CA CYS A 69 8.90 4.01 -7.97
C CYS A 69 8.27 2.62 -8.05
N PHE A 70 7.84 2.08 -6.91
CA PHE A 70 7.12 0.81 -6.87
C PHE A 70 5.82 0.85 -7.67
N SER A 71 5.03 1.93 -7.53
CA SER A 71 3.79 2.12 -8.29
C SER A 71 4.02 2.21 -9.80
N ILE A 72 5.07 2.91 -10.25
CA ILE A 72 5.44 3.00 -11.67
C ILE A 72 5.82 1.62 -12.21
N ILE A 73 6.64 0.87 -11.48
CA ILE A 73 7.06 -0.48 -11.87
C ILE A 73 5.83 -1.38 -12.02
N ASN A 74 4.92 -1.38 -11.04
CA ASN A 74 3.69 -2.18 -11.12
C ASN A 74 2.80 -1.78 -12.30
N LEU A 75 2.67 -0.49 -12.59
CA LEU A 75 1.88 0.00 -13.71
C LEU A 75 2.47 -0.45 -15.05
N ILE A 76 3.80 -0.40 -15.20
CA ILE A 76 4.49 -0.90 -16.38
C ILE A 76 4.24 -2.41 -16.54
N TYR A 77 4.40 -3.20 -15.48
CA TYR A 77 4.13 -4.63 -15.52
C TYR A 77 2.67 -4.94 -15.88
N ALA A 78 1.71 -4.25 -15.28
CA ALA A 78 0.29 -4.44 -15.58
C ALA A 78 -0.08 -4.09 -17.04
N THR A 79 0.67 -3.17 -17.66
CA THR A 79 0.38 -2.72 -19.05
C THR A 79 1.02 -3.63 -20.10
N PHE A 80 2.22 -4.16 -19.84
CA PHE A 80 3.02 -4.84 -20.87
C PHE A 80 3.09 -6.36 -20.72
N LEU A 81 2.78 -6.92 -19.55
CA LEU A 81 2.81 -8.36 -19.34
C LEU A 81 1.41 -8.97 -19.52
N PRO A 82 1.28 -10.06 -20.31
CA PRO A 82 0.01 -10.76 -20.42
C PRO A 82 -0.39 -11.33 -19.05
N SER A 83 -1.57 -10.95 -18.60
CA SER A 83 -2.11 -11.43 -17.34
C SER A 83 -2.73 -12.81 -17.50
N HIS A 84 -2.23 -13.81 -16.78
CA HIS A 84 -2.92 -15.07 -16.63
C HIS A 84 -4.09 -14.90 -15.65
N ILE A 85 -5.28 -15.24 -16.13
CA ILE A 85 -6.53 -15.19 -15.36
C ILE A 85 -6.46 -16.22 -14.23
N ILE A 86 -6.71 -15.78 -12.99
CA ILE A 86 -6.56 -16.67 -11.84
C ILE A 86 -7.88 -17.20 -11.34
N GLN A 87 -8.99 -16.51 -11.43
CA GLN A 87 -10.31 -17.00 -11.01
C GLN A 87 -11.49 -16.12 -11.43
N LEU A 88 -12.65 -16.78 -11.68
CA LEU A 88 -13.96 -16.12 -11.70
C LEU A 88 -14.31 -15.69 -10.26
N LEU A 89 -14.38 -14.39 -10.02
CA LEU A 89 -15.02 -13.90 -8.82
C LEU A 89 -16.54 -14.02 -9.00
N ASN A 90 -17.13 -14.97 -8.30
CA ASN A 90 -18.57 -15.03 -8.16
C ASN A 90 -19.05 -13.73 -7.46
N GLN A 91 -20.13 -13.12 -7.93
CA GLN A 91 -20.70 -11.85 -7.38
C GLN A 91 -21.15 -12.02 -5.92
N ASN A 92 -20.18 -12.16 -5.01
CA ASN A 92 -20.44 -12.28 -3.59
C ASN A 92 -19.86 -11.05 -2.89
N THR A 93 -20.75 -10.16 -2.41
CA THR A 93 -20.37 -8.94 -1.69
C THR A 93 -19.42 -9.20 -0.52
N SER A 94 -19.57 -10.33 0.16
CA SER A 94 -18.69 -10.74 1.26
C SER A 94 -17.25 -10.98 0.79
N MET A 95 -17.08 -11.60 -0.39
CA MET A 95 -15.77 -11.83 -0.99
C MET A 95 -15.12 -10.53 -1.45
N LEU A 96 -15.89 -9.61 -2.04
CA LEU A 96 -15.40 -8.28 -2.41
C LEU A 96 -14.92 -7.49 -1.18
N PHE A 97 -15.66 -7.54 -0.09
CA PHE A 97 -15.27 -6.92 1.18
C PHE A 97 -13.95 -7.53 1.71
N HIS A 98 -13.82 -8.86 1.71
CA HIS A 98 -12.61 -9.56 2.12
C HIS A 98 -11.40 -9.14 1.27
N ILE A 99 -11.55 -9.09 -0.06
CA ILE A 99 -10.48 -8.66 -0.98
C ILE A 99 -10.07 -7.20 -0.70
N GLY A 100 -11.03 -6.29 -0.57
CA GLY A 100 -10.77 -4.88 -0.26
C GLY A 100 -10.03 -4.71 1.08
N LEU A 101 -10.48 -5.42 2.11
CA LEU A 101 -9.84 -5.44 3.42
C LEU A 101 -8.42 -6.00 3.36
N SER A 102 -8.21 -7.08 2.58
CA SER A 102 -6.89 -7.69 2.37
C SER A 102 -5.92 -6.71 1.70
N ILE A 103 -6.35 -6.07 0.61
CA ILE A 103 -5.54 -5.07 -0.10
C ILE A 103 -5.15 -3.93 0.84
N PHE A 104 -6.08 -3.44 1.64
CA PHE A 104 -5.83 -2.38 2.62
C PHE A 104 -4.84 -2.82 3.70
N ALA A 105 -5.01 -4.02 4.27
CA ALA A 105 -4.12 -4.59 5.27
C ALA A 105 -2.68 -4.74 4.73
N TYR A 106 -2.53 -5.31 3.54
CA TYR A 106 -1.22 -5.44 2.90
C TYR A 106 -0.58 -4.09 2.58
N ALA A 107 -1.35 -3.09 2.15
CA ALA A 107 -0.84 -1.75 1.91
C ALA A 107 -0.26 -1.12 3.18
N VAL A 108 -0.94 -1.24 4.32
CA VAL A 108 -0.45 -0.76 5.62
C VAL A 108 0.82 -1.52 6.03
N CYS A 109 0.88 -2.84 5.86
CA CYS A 109 2.06 -3.65 6.15
C CYS A 109 3.26 -3.27 5.25
N CYS A 110 3.03 -3.01 3.96
CA CYS A 110 4.07 -2.52 3.07
C CYS A 110 4.65 -1.18 3.54
N ILE A 111 3.81 -0.23 3.93
CA ILE A 111 4.27 1.05 4.48
C ILE A 111 5.06 0.82 5.77
N ALA A 112 4.61 -0.06 6.67
CA ALA A 112 5.33 -0.41 7.88
C ALA A 112 6.73 -0.99 7.55
N THR A 113 6.84 -1.86 6.55
CA THR A 113 8.10 -2.43 6.07
C THR A 113 9.06 -1.34 5.57
N LEU A 114 8.56 -0.35 4.82
CA LEU A 114 9.37 0.79 4.38
C LEU A 114 9.88 1.62 5.56
N TYR A 115 9.06 1.80 6.60
CA TYR A 115 9.50 2.44 7.85
C TYR A 115 10.55 1.61 8.60
N ALA A 116 10.44 0.29 8.61
CA ALA A 116 11.47 -0.58 9.19
C ALA A 116 12.82 -0.42 8.47
N ILE A 117 12.80 -0.38 7.14
CA ILE A 117 14.00 -0.16 6.33
C ILE A 117 14.59 1.24 6.63
N GLN A 118 13.75 2.27 6.69
CA GLN A 118 14.16 3.62 7.05
C GLN A 118 14.80 3.66 8.44
N LEU A 119 14.21 2.97 9.41
CA LEU A 119 14.70 2.90 10.79
C LEU A 119 16.10 2.29 10.85
N VAL A 120 16.30 1.14 10.20
CA VAL A 120 17.61 0.46 10.12
C VAL A 120 18.67 1.34 9.42
N TRP A 121 18.29 2.01 8.34
CA TRP A 121 19.19 2.92 7.63
C TRP A 121 19.59 4.11 8.50
N LEU A 122 18.63 4.69 9.22
CA LEU A 122 18.86 5.83 10.11
C LEU A 122 19.73 5.45 11.31
N ASP A 123 19.49 4.29 11.95
CA ASP A 123 20.29 3.75 13.05
C ASP A 123 21.74 3.53 12.62
N ARG A 124 21.98 2.89 11.47
CA ARG A 124 23.31 2.69 10.91
C ARG A 124 24.04 4.01 10.64
N ARG A 125 23.34 5.01 10.12
CA ARG A 125 23.90 6.34 9.86
C ARG A 125 24.28 7.08 11.14
N LEU A 126 23.45 7.02 12.16
CA LEU A 126 23.72 7.61 13.48
C LEU A 126 24.96 6.98 14.12
N LYS A 127 25.07 5.64 14.09
CA LYS A 127 26.23 4.91 14.62
C LYS A 127 27.54 5.23 13.89
N SER A 128 27.49 5.51 12.60
CA SER A 128 28.67 5.83 11.79
C SER A 128 29.23 7.23 12.01
N LYS A 129 28.60 8.07 12.85
CA LYS A 129 28.96 9.50 13.11
C LYS A 129 29.11 10.37 11.85
N LYS A 130 28.65 9.89 10.69
CA LYS A 130 28.73 10.59 9.39
C LYS A 130 27.54 11.54 9.13
N MET A 131 26.64 11.69 10.08
CA MET A 131 25.51 12.60 9.91
C MET A 131 25.87 14.01 10.37
N THR A 132 25.89 14.93 9.42
CA THR A 132 25.58 16.33 9.73
C THR A 132 24.10 16.42 10.03
N PHE A 133 23.73 16.96 11.19
CA PHE A 133 22.32 17.17 11.56
C PHE A 133 21.68 18.08 10.52
N SER A 134 20.97 17.48 9.58
CA SER A 134 20.16 18.21 8.60
C SER A 134 18.71 18.27 9.10
N PRO A 135 18.03 19.41 9.03
CA PRO A 135 16.62 19.51 9.39
C PRO A 135 15.70 18.62 8.56
N MET A 136 16.23 17.99 7.50
CA MET A 136 15.52 17.02 6.66
C MET A 136 15.50 15.60 7.22
N VAL A 137 16.38 15.27 8.17
CA VAL A 137 16.45 13.91 8.74
C VAL A 137 15.54 13.85 9.96
N PRO A 138 14.52 12.98 9.94
CA PRO A 138 13.60 12.87 11.05
C PRO A 138 14.29 12.27 12.29
N PRO A 139 13.86 12.63 13.51
CA PRO A 139 14.36 11.99 14.73
C PRO A 139 14.05 10.50 14.74
N LEU A 140 15.04 9.66 15.11
CA LEU A 140 14.92 8.21 15.16
C LEU A 140 13.68 7.75 15.94
N MET A 141 13.47 8.30 17.13
CA MET A 141 12.32 7.99 17.99
C MET A 141 10.97 8.27 17.34
N THR A 142 10.90 9.27 16.45
CA THR A 142 9.67 9.60 15.73
C THR A 142 9.38 8.57 14.65
N VAL A 143 10.41 8.14 13.92
CA VAL A 143 10.30 7.08 12.89
C VAL A 143 9.88 5.76 13.53
N GLU A 144 10.53 5.39 14.65
CA GLU A 144 10.22 4.20 15.44
C GLU A 144 8.76 4.19 15.93
N ARG A 145 8.29 5.29 16.48
CA ARG A 145 6.89 5.42 16.94
C ARG A 145 5.89 5.23 15.79
N HIS A 146 6.16 5.80 14.63
CA HIS A 146 5.30 5.62 13.46
C HIS A 146 5.35 4.18 12.95
N PHE A 147 6.52 3.56 12.92
CA PHE A 147 6.69 2.16 12.58
C PHE A 147 5.81 1.26 13.46
N PHE A 148 5.93 1.37 14.79
CA PHE A 148 5.14 0.53 15.69
C PHE A 148 3.62 0.77 15.57
N ARG A 149 3.18 2.01 15.37
CA ARG A 149 1.75 2.29 15.13
C ARG A 149 1.24 1.64 13.86
N LEU A 150 2.00 1.71 12.77
CA LEU A 150 1.65 1.05 11.52
C LEU A 150 1.66 -0.47 11.65
N LEU A 151 2.66 -1.02 12.35
CA LEU A 151 2.77 -2.45 12.60
C LEU A 151 1.53 -2.98 13.33
N VAL A 152 1.17 -2.37 14.46
CA VAL A 152 -0.02 -2.75 15.24
C VAL A 152 -1.30 -2.60 14.39
N SER A 153 -1.42 -1.51 13.63
CA SER A 153 -2.58 -1.32 12.76
C SER A 153 -2.66 -2.39 11.67
N GLY A 154 -1.52 -2.77 11.09
CA GLY A 154 -1.40 -3.85 10.11
C GLY A 154 -1.80 -5.20 10.69
N GLU A 155 -1.32 -5.55 11.88
CA GLU A 155 -1.65 -6.79 12.60
C GLU A 155 -3.15 -6.90 12.87
N VAL A 156 -3.78 -5.82 13.34
CA VAL A 156 -5.23 -5.79 13.59
C VAL A 156 -6.00 -6.00 12.27
N LEU A 157 -5.62 -5.31 11.20
CA LEU A 157 -6.26 -5.47 9.89
C LEU A 157 -6.08 -6.88 9.32
N MET A 158 -4.87 -7.46 9.44
CA MET A 158 -4.60 -8.83 9.01
C MET A 158 -5.45 -9.84 9.80
N THR A 159 -5.63 -9.63 11.10
CA THR A 159 -6.50 -10.47 11.93
C THR A 159 -7.94 -10.43 11.44
N PHE A 160 -8.48 -9.23 11.14
CA PHE A 160 -9.82 -9.09 10.55
C PHE A 160 -9.91 -9.75 9.17
N THR A 161 -8.86 -9.66 8.36
CA THR A 161 -8.78 -10.32 7.05
C THR A 161 -8.86 -11.84 7.20
N LEU A 162 -8.12 -12.43 8.14
CA LEU A 162 -8.15 -13.86 8.41
C LEU A 162 -9.53 -14.32 8.88
N ILE A 163 -10.15 -13.58 9.79
CA ILE A 163 -11.50 -13.88 10.28
C ILE A 163 -12.50 -13.84 9.12
N SER A 164 -12.50 -12.78 8.31
CA SER A 164 -13.43 -12.65 7.18
C SER A 164 -13.22 -13.75 6.13
N GLY A 165 -11.96 -14.14 5.86
CA GLY A 165 -11.63 -15.24 4.95
C GLY A 165 -12.10 -16.60 5.46
N THR A 166 -11.95 -16.86 6.77
CA THR A 166 -12.42 -18.10 7.40
C THR A 166 -13.94 -18.20 7.33
N PHE A 167 -14.67 -17.14 7.61
CA PHE A 167 -16.13 -17.11 7.47
C PHE A 167 -16.57 -17.42 6.04
N HIS A 168 -15.89 -16.84 5.06
CA HIS A 168 -16.19 -17.09 3.66
C HIS A 168 -15.93 -18.55 3.28
N LEU A 169 -14.83 -19.13 3.72
CA LEU A 169 -14.46 -20.53 3.47
C LEU A 169 -15.48 -21.49 4.09
N VAL A 170 -15.87 -21.27 5.34
CA VAL A 170 -16.85 -22.10 6.05
C VAL A 170 -18.21 -22.06 5.34
N ASN A 171 -18.69 -20.88 4.96
CA ASN A 171 -19.97 -20.73 4.24
C ASN A 171 -19.93 -21.36 2.84
N ALA A 172 -18.77 -21.43 2.20
CA ALA A 172 -18.62 -22.10 0.91
C ALA A 172 -18.56 -23.63 1.02
N MET A 173 -18.22 -24.16 2.20
CA MET A 173 -18.12 -25.62 2.45
C MET A 173 -19.40 -26.21 3.06
N THR A 174 -20.29 -25.37 3.61
CA THR A 174 -21.61 -25.81 4.11
C THR A 174 -22.62 -25.76 2.96
N PRO A 175 -23.14 -26.92 2.50
CA PRO A 175 -24.12 -26.98 1.43
C PRO A 175 -25.49 -26.35 1.81
#